data_f27da65bc061a569eef530f10098e5de
#
_entry.id   f27da65bc061a569eef530f10098e5de
#
_cell.length_a   1.000
_cell.length_b   1.000
_cell.length_c   1.000
_cell.angle_alpha   90.00
_cell.angle_beta   90.00
_cell.angle_gamma   90.00
#
_symmetry.space_group_name_H-M   'P 1'
#
loop_
_entity.id
_entity.type
_entity.pdbx_description
1 polymer ?
#
loop_
_entity_poly.entity_id
_entity_poly.type
_entity_poly.pdbx_seq_one_letter_code
_entity_poly.pdbx_strand_id
1 'polypeptide(L)'
;MTESLADDVASFLQQPAHRSIQVDMEERVSPEIVRGVREGLASLGVCWDAAELGTLEARPYRSDHLCIVVPPGHPLANRKSLRFEQTLEWEHVSLPVNSAVQVMLQRQAAQLGRQVRHRVVVTNFEAALRVVRAGLAISLVPREVTELQTAAYGLRTIPLDEPWAERRFIICYRDAHSLSPAAHLLVEHLASQWIESP
;
A
#
# COMPACT_ATOMS: atom_id res chain seq x y z
N MET A 1 0.25 1.87 2.28
CA MET A 1 0.81 0.94 3.32
C MET A 1 1.83 1.63 4.22
N THR A 2 2.84 2.30 3.70
CA THR A 2 3.87 2.99 4.52
C THR A 2 3.29 3.98 5.52
N GLU A 3 2.26 4.74 5.14
CA GLU A 3 1.57 5.70 6.02
C GLU A 3 0.90 5.00 7.20
N SER A 4 0.11 3.95 6.95
CA SER A 4 -0.52 3.15 8.04
C SER A 4 0.52 2.48 8.93
N LEU A 5 1.63 1.99 8.37
CA LEU A 5 2.71 1.41 9.14
C LEU A 5 3.39 2.46 10.04
N ALA A 6 3.56 3.69 9.53
CA ALA A 6 4.12 4.79 10.32
C ALA A 6 3.23 5.14 11.52
N ASP A 7 1.90 5.17 11.33
CA ASP A 7 0.93 5.41 12.40
C ASP A 7 0.98 4.30 13.46
N ASP A 8 1.04 3.04 13.04
CA ASP A 8 1.13 1.90 13.97
C ASP A 8 2.45 1.88 14.75
N VAL A 9 3.57 2.20 14.09
CA VAL A 9 4.87 2.34 14.76
C VAL A 9 4.85 3.52 15.72
N ALA A 10 4.24 4.65 15.34
CA ALA A 10 4.10 5.79 16.24
C ALA A 10 3.26 5.41 17.49
N SER A 11 2.15 4.70 17.30
CA SER A 11 1.32 4.19 18.40
C SER A 11 2.09 3.23 19.33
N PHE A 12 2.91 2.34 18.75
CA PHE A 12 3.80 1.48 19.51
C PHE A 12 4.80 2.27 20.37
N LEU A 13 5.47 3.26 19.78
CA LEU A 13 6.49 4.06 20.45
C LEU A 13 5.92 5.02 21.52
N GLN A 14 4.64 5.41 21.43
CA GLN A 14 3.97 6.23 22.44
C GLN A 14 3.76 5.51 23.76
N GLN A 15 3.83 4.19 23.81
CA GLN A 15 3.67 3.43 25.03
C GLN A 15 4.83 3.70 26.00
N PRO A 16 4.58 3.96 27.29
CA PRO A 16 5.63 4.28 28.25
C PRO A 16 6.74 3.23 28.37
N ALA A 17 6.39 1.96 28.19
CA ALA A 17 7.35 0.84 28.22
C ALA A 17 8.33 0.83 27.03
N HIS A 18 8.03 1.55 25.94
CA HIS A 18 8.80 1.52 24.70
C HIS A 18 9.67 2.78 24.49
N ARG A 19 9.76 3.67 25.50
CA ARG A 19 10.46 4.96 25.39
C ARG A 19 11.94 4.88 24.98
N SER A 20 12.60 3.75 25.27
CA SER A 20 14.01 3.53 24.90
C SER A 20 14.18 2.83 23.55
N ILE A 21 13.09 2.44 22.88
CA ILE A 21 13.14 1.76 21.58
C ILE A 21 13.26 2.81 20.49
N GLN A 22 14.17 2.55 19.55
CA GLN A 22 14.33 3.32 18.32
C GLN A 22 13.99 2.43 17.13
N VAL A 23 13.26 2.96 16.17
CA VAL A 23 12.85 2.25 14.96
C VAL A 23 13.28 3.05 13.73
N ASP A 24 14.12 2.45 12.91
CA ASP A 24 14.45 2.96 11.59
C ASP A 24 13.52 2.31 10.57
N MET A 25 12.87 3.12 9.75
CA MET A 25 11.95 2.66 8.73
C MET A 25 12.45 3.03 7.34
N GLU A 26 12.43 2.06 6.43
CA GLU A 26 12.80 2.26 5.04
C GLU A 26 11.74 1.66 4.10
N GLU A 27 11.38 2.39 3.04
CA GLU A 27 10.43 1.90 2.05
C GLU A 27 11.16 1.24 0.89
N ARG A 28 10.78 -0.01 0.61
CA ARG A 28 11.31 -0.85 -0.47
C ARG A 28 10.18 -1.64 -1.14
N VAL A 29 10.44 -2.22 -2.28
CA VAL A 29 9.53 -3.21 -2.90
C VAL A 29 9.64 -4.56 -2.20
N SER A 30 8.56 -5.34 -2.17
CA SER A 30 8.49 -6.61 -1.42
C SER A 30 9.66 -7.56 -1.63
N PRO A 31 10.18 -7.81 -2.85
CA PRO A 31 11.36 -8.68 -3.02
C PRO A 31 12.62 -8.15 -2.33
N GLU A 32 12.82 -6.84 -2.30
CA GLU A 32 13.96 -6.22 -1.60
C GLU A 32 13.79 -6.28 -0.09
N ILE A 33 12.55 -6.11 0.42
CA ILE A 33 12.24 -6.28 1.84
C ILE A 33 12.58 -7.71 2.29
N VAL A 34 12.06 -8.71 1.58
CA VAL A 34 12.32 -10.13 1.88
C VAL A 34 13.82 -10.44 1.87
N ARG A 35 14.54 -9.93 0.86
CA ARG A 35 16.00 -10.07 0.80
C ARG A 35 16.70 -9.42 1.98
N GLY A 36 16.35 -8.17 2.31
CA GLY A 36 16.96 -7.42 3.42
C GLY A 36 16.76 -8.10 4.77
N VAL A 37 15.57 -8.66 5.03
CA VAL A 37 15.29 -9.44 6.24
C VAL A 37 16.11 -10.74 6.27
N ARG A 38 16.18 -11.45 5.15
CA ARG A 38 16.96 -12.69 5.03
C ARG A 38 18.46 -12.46 5.28
N GLU A 39 19.01 -11.40 4.72
CA GLU A 39 20.41 -11.00 4.86
C GLU A 39 20.72 -10.35 6.23
N GLY A 40 19.70 -10.08 7.05
CA GLY A 40 19.86 -9.46 8.38
C GLY A 40 20.11 -7.95 8.35
N LEU A 41 19.84 -7.30 7.22
CA LEU A 41 19.89 -5.83 7.09
C LEU A 41 18.70 -5.16 7.77
N ALA A 42 17.58 -5.87 7.93
CA ALA A 42 16.43 -5.47 8.70
C ALA A 42 16.01 -6.60 9.66
N SER A 43 15.53 -6.24 10.84
CA SER A 43 15.05 -7.20 11.83
C SER A 43 13.72 -7.84 11.41
N LEU A 44 12.85 -7.05 10.80
CA LEU A 44 11.55 -7.45 10.27
C LEU A 44 11.23 -6.63 9.01
N GLY A 45 10.27 -7.09 8.24
CA GLY A 45 9.76 -6.37 7.07
C GLY A 45 8.24 -6.51 6.97
N VAL A 46 7.58 -5.52 6.39
CA VAL A 46 6.17 -5.60 6.01
C VAL A 46 6.10 -5.66 4.50
N CYS A 47 5.58 -6.75 3.96
CA CYS A 47 5.51 -6.98 2.52
C CYS A 47 4.15 -7.58 2.11
N TRP A 48 3.89 -7.58 0.81
CA TRP A 48 2.71 -8.23 0.26
C TRP A 48 2.78 -9.75 0.46
N ASP A 49 1.66 -10.39 0.82
CA ASP A 49 1.58 -11.83 1.10
C ASP A 49 1.92 -12.73 -0.09
N ALA A 50 1.79 -12.21 -1.32
CA ALA A 50 2.22 -12.88 -2.55
C ALA A 50 3.75 -12.88 -2.77
N ALA A 51 4.55 -12.29 -1.88
CA ALA A 51 6.01 -12.32 -1.97
C ALA A 51 6.56 -13.72 -1.62
N GLU A 52 7.60 -14.16 -2.35
CA GLU A 52 8.28 -15.40 -2.07
C GLU A 52 9.16 -15.27 -0.81
N LEU A 53 8.68 -15.74 0.32
CA LEU A 53 9.33 -15.61 1.62
C LEU A 53 10.54 -16.55 1.80
N GLY A 54 10.55 -17.69 1.12
CA GLY A 54 11.56 -18.73 1.34
C GLY A 54 11.47 -19.30 2.75
N THR A 55 12.56 -19.12 3.54
CA THR A 55 12.65 -19.62 4.92
C THR A 55 12.18 -18.62 5.99
N LEU A 56 11.70 -17.47 5.61
CA LEU A 56 11.22 -16.47 6.57
C LEU A 56 9.89 -16.91 7.18
N GLU A 57 9.73 -16.65 8.47
CA GLU A 57 8.44 -16.72 9.15
C GLU A 57 7.62 -15.46 8.87
N ALA A 58 6.29 -15.60 8.92
CA ALA A 58 5.40 -14.48 8.68
C ALA A 58 4.16 -14.50 9.57
N ARG A 59 3.62 -13.30 9.83
CA ARG A 59 2.34 -13.09 10.52
C ARG A 59 1.47 -12.13 9.73
N PRO A 60 0.14 -12.30 9.72
CA PRO A 60 -0.77 -11.33 9.13
C PRO A 60 -0.59 -9.94 9.77
N TYR A 61 -0.79 -8.90 8.95
CA TYR A 61 -0.71 -7.52 9.44
C TYR A 61 -1.97 -6.72 9.08
N ARG A 62 -2.13 -6.35 7.85
CA ARG A 62 -3.27 -5.54 7.37
C ARG A 62 -3.65 -5.95 5.96
N SER A 63 -4.89 -5.64 5.57
CA SER A 63 -5.30 -5.60 4.17
C SER A 63 -5.52 -4.17 3.71
N ASP A 64 -5.45 -3.93 2.43
CA ASP A 64 -5.95 -2.72 1.79
C ASP A 64 -6.67 -3.05 0.48
N HIS A 65 -7.51 -2.13 0.02
CA HIS A 65 -8.24 -2.27 -1.23
C HIS A 65 -7.90 -1.11 -2.16
N LEU A 66 -7.42 -1.44 -3.35
CA LEU A 66 -7.13 -0.44 -4.37
C LEU A 66 -8.42 0.09 -4.99
N CYS A 67 -8.49 1.39 -5.14
CA CYS A 67 -9.62 2.08 -5.72
C CYS A 67 -9.17 3.13 -6.73
N ILE A 68 -10.09 3.52 -7.60
CA ILE A 68 -9.92 4.65 -8.50
C ILE A 68 -10.46 5.91 -7.83
N VAL A 69 -9.69 6.98 -7.88
CA VAL A 69 -10.14 8.30 -7.41
C VAL A 69 -10.29 9.24 -8.59
N VAL A 70 -11.41 9.93 -8.61
CA VAL A 70 -11.81 10.87 -9.66
C VAL A 70 -12.42 12.15 -9.07
N PRO A 71 -12.44 13.28 -9.79
CA PRO A 71 -13.19 14.45 -9.36
C PRO A 71 -14.71 14.21 -9.45
N PRO A 72 -15.55 14.96 -8.70
CA PRO A 72 -16.99 14.72 -8.61
C PRO A 72 -17.75 14.74 -9.94
N GLY A 73 -17.31 15.56 -10.90
CA GLY A 73 -17.93 15.68 -12.23
C GLY A 73 -17.43 14.66 -13.26
N HIS A 74 -16.56 13.73 -12.88
CA HIS A 74 -16.00 12.76 -13.81
C HIS A 74 -17.05 11.72 -14.24
N PRO A 75 -17.06 11.25 -15.51
CA PRO A 75 -18.02 10.24 -15.98
C PRO A 75 -18.06 8.95 -15.15
N LEU A 76 -16.96 8.58 -14.52
CA LEU A 76 -16.88 7.41 -13.64
C LEU A 76 -17.40 7.67 -12.21
N ALA A 77 -17.62 8.92 -11.79
CA ALA A 77 -17.89 9.30 -10.39
C ALA A 77 -19.12 8.62 -9.76
N ASN A 78 -20.10 8.25 -10.57
CA ASN A 78 -21.35 7.62 -10.12
C ASN A 78 -21.35 6.10 -10.24
N ARG A 79 -20.22 5.47 -10.59
CA ARG A 79 -20.11 4.01 -10.66
C ARG A 79 -19.98 3.43 -9.25
N LYS A 80 -20.64 2.29 -9.02
CA LYS A 80 -20.56 1.55 -7.74
C LYS A 80 -19.24 0.78 -7.62
N SER A 81 -18.74 0.26 -8.73
CA SER A 81 -17.46 -0.40 -8.89
C SER A 81 -16.98 -0.26 -10.34
N LEU A 82 -15.72 -0.55 -10.59
CA LEU A 82 -15.10 -0.51 -11.92
C LEU A 82 -14.24 -1.75 -12.13
N ARG A 83 -14.25 -2.28 -13.34
CA ARG A 83 -13.16 -3.13 -13.80
C ARG A 83 -11.99 -2.25 -14.24
N PHE A 84 -10.78 -2.73 -14.02
CA PHE A 84 -9.57 -1.98 -14.36
C PHE A 84 -9.52 -1.57 -15.84
N GLU A 85 -9.95 -2.44 -16.73
CA GLU A 85 -10.03 -2.18 -18.17
C GLU A 85 -10.79 -0.88 -18.49
N GLN A 86 -11.85 -0.58 -17.76
CA GLN A 86 -12.68 0.62 -17.96
C GLN A 86 -11.95 1.91 -17.59
N THR A 87 -10.90 1.81 -16.79
CA THR A 87 -10.08 2.97 -16.40
C THR A 87 -9.03 3.34 -17.44
N LEU A 88 -8.65 2.40 -18.33
CA LEU A 88 -7.60 2.58 -19.32
C LEU A 88 -7.97 3.54 -20.46
N GLU A 89 -9.24 3.94 -20.55
CA GLU A 89 -9.69 5.00 -21.47
C GLU A 89 -9.27 6.40 -21.01
N TRP A 90 -8.88 6.53 -19.74
CA TRP A 90 -8.56 7.81 -19.09
C TRP A 90 -7.07 7.95 -18.86
N GLU A 91 -6.63 9.21 -18.73
CA GLU A 91 -5.26 9.48 -18.30
C GLU A 91 -5.10 9.28 -16.80
N HIS A 92 -3.99 8.67 -16.39
CA HIS A 92 -3.69 8.38 -14.98
C HIS A 92 -2.61 9.29 -14.41
N VAL A 93 -2.70 9.56 -13.14
CA VAL A 93 -1.54 9.98 -12.35
C VAL A 93 -0.74 8.72 -12.03
N SER A 94 0.54 8.73 -12.34
CA SER A 94 1.45 7.63 -12.07
C SER A 94 2.36 7.93 -10.88
N LEU A 95 2.76 6.89 -10.19
CA LEU A 95 3.85 6.90 -9.22
C LEU A 95 5.17 6.52 -9.92
N PRO A 96 6.33 6.65 -9.24
CA PRO A 96 7.59 6.22 -9.80
C PRO A 96 7.55 4.75 -10.25
N VAL A 97 8.25 4.44 -11.33
CA VAL A 97 8.21 3.12 -12.00
C VAL A 97 8.57 1.94 -11.10
N ASN A 98 9.32 2.19 -10.03
CA ASN A 98 9.72 1.20 -9.03
C ASN A 98 8.75 1.11 -7.84
N SER A 99 7.67 1.90 -7.78
CA SER A 99 6.67 1.75 -6.74
C SER A 99 5.84 0.48 -6.96
N ALA A 100 5.51 -0.22 -5.87
CA ALA A 100 4.76 -1.48 -5.93
C ALA A 100 3.40 -1.33 -6.66
N VAL A 101 2.69 -0.23 -6.41
CA VAL A 101 1.41 0.06 -7.07
C VAL A 101 1.61 0.29 -8.57
N GLN A 102 2.64 1.04 -8.97
CA GLN A 102 2.90 1.32 -10.37
C GLN A 102 3.31 0.06 -11.15
N VAL A 103 4.18 -0.78 -10.56
CA VAL A 103 4.59 -2.07 -11.16
C VAL A 103 3.38 -2.96 -11.38
N MET A 104 2.50 -3.06 -10.37
CA MET A 104 1.28 -3.86 -10.46
C MET A 104 0.34 -3.29 -11.54
N LEU A 105 0.10 -1.99 -11.56
CA LEU A 105 -0.75 -1.32 -12.56
C LEU A 105 -0.29 -1.62 -13.99
N GLN A 106 1.00 -1.51 -14.26
CA GLN A 106 1.58 -1.80 -15.56
C GLN A 106 1.45 -3.28 -15.94
N ARG A 107 1.67 -4.18 -14.98
CA ARG A 107 1.50 -5.62 -15.18
C ARG A 107 0.06 -5.95 -15.57
N GLN A 108 -0.92 -5.40 -14.86
CA GLN A 108 -2.34 -5.65 -15.15
C GLN A 108 -2.75 -5.08 -16.52
N ALA A 109 -2.28 -3.90 -16.89
CA ALA A 109 -2.52 -3.35 -18.23
C ALA A 109 -1.91 -4.21 -19.34
N ALA A 110 -0.67 -4.70 -19.13
CA ALA A 110 0.00 -5.58 -20.09
C ALA A 110 -0.74 -6.92 -20.29
N GLN A 111 -1.34 -7.50 -19.23
CA GLN A 111 -2.17 -8.70 -19.34
C GLN A 111 -3.41 -8.49 -20.22
N LEU A 112 -3.92 -7.26 -20.27
CA LEU A 112 -5.02 -6.85 -21.15
C LEU A 112 -4.55 -6.44 -22.56
N GLY A 113 -3.25 -6.55 -22.87
CA GLY A 113 -2.67 -6.08 -24.12
C GLY A 113 -2.72 -4.56 -24.28
N ARG A 114 -2.83 -3.80 -23.18
CA ARG A 114 -2.99 -2.35 -23.16
C ARG A 114 -1.88 -1.67 -22.35
N GLN A 115 -1.80 -0.36 -22.47
CA GLN A 115 -0.89 0.47 -21.69
C GLN A 115 -1.67 1.53 -20.91
N VAL A 116 -1.19 1.82 -19.70
CA VAL A 116 -1.71 2.96 -18.93
C VAL A 116 -1.18 4.25 -19.54
N ARG A 117 -2.08 5.16 -19.90
CA ARG A 117 -1.70 6.50 -20.34
C ARG A 117 -1.47 7.37 -19.12
N HIS A 118 -0.27 7.93 -18.99
CA HIS A 118 0.01 8.84 -17.87
C HIS A 118 0.01 10.30 -18.33
N ARG A 119 -0.59 11.13 -17.49
CA ARG A 119 -0.57 12.58 -17.65
C ARG A 119 0.55 13.22 -16.84
N VAL A 120 0.70 12.75 -15.58
CA VAL A 120 1.64 13.30 -14.59
C VAL A 120 2.24 12.14 -13.81
N VAL A 121 3.52 12.24 -13.47
CA VAL A 121 4.20 11.35 -12.52
C VAL A 121 4.48 12.13 -11.25
N VAL A 122 4.09 11.57 -10.11
CA VAL A 122 4.28 12.16 -8.77
C VAL A 122 4.94 11.15 -7.83
N THR A 123 5.45 11.60 -6.69
CA THR A 123 6.21 10.75 -5.77
C THR A 123 5.38 10.09 -4.67
N ASN A 124 4.17 10.58 -4.41
CA ASN A 124 3.30 10.08 -3.34
C ASN A 124 1.82 10.26 -3.66
N PHE A 125 0.96 9.61 -2.86
CA PHE A 125 -0.49 9.64 -3.07
C PHE A 125 -1.12 11.01 -2.82
N GLU A 126 -0.60 11.79 -1.87
CA GLU A 126 -1.13 13.14 -1.61
C GLU A 126 -1.00 14.04 -2.85
N ALA A 127 0.18 14.03 -3.48
CA ALA A 127 0.39 14.75 -4.74
C ALA A 127 -0.51 14.22 -5.85
N ALA A 128 -0.74 12.90 -5.93
CA ALA A 128 -1.66 12.31 -6.89
C ALA A 128 -3.09 12.83 -6.70
N LEU A 129 -3.59 12.86 -5.47
CA LEU A 129 -4.93 13.36 -5.17
C LEU A 129 -5.10 14.85 -5.52
N ARG A 130 -4.05 15.65 -5.37
CA ARG A 130 -4.06 17.07 -5.79
C ARG A 130 -4.20 17.23 -7.31
N VAL A 131 -3.52 16.37 -8.08
CA VAL A 131 -3.64 16.34 -9.56
C VAL A 131 -5.05 15.89 -9.97
N VAL A 132 -5.60 14.87 -9.30
CA VAL A 132 -6.98 14.42 -9.53
C VAL A 132 -7.98 15.52 -9.22
N ARG A 133 -7.81 16.23 -8.11
CA ARG A 133 -8.66 17.38 -7.73
C ARG A 133 -8.67 18.50 -8.79
N ALA A 134 -7.54 18.69 -9.46
CA ALA A 134 -7.43 19.65 -10.56
C ALA A 134 -8.11 19.16 -11.87
N GLY A 135 -8.68 17.96 -11.89
CA GLY A 135 -9.38 17.39 -13.05
C GLY A 135 -8.47 16.95 -14.19
N LEU A 136 -7.17 16.80 -13.94
CA LEU A 136 -6.19 16.51 -14.99
C LEU A 136 -6.08 15.02 -15.35
N ALA A 137 -6.34 14.14 -14.38
CA ALA A 137 -6.24 12.70 -14.56
C ALA A 137 -6.98 11.98 -13.43
N ILE A 138 -7.15 10.66 -13.54
CA ILE A 138 -7.61 9.76 -12.47
C ILE A 138 -6.41 9.14 -11.76
N SER A 139 -6.61 8.53 -10.57
CA SER A 139 -5.51 7.84 -9.88
C SER A 139 -5.97 6.53 -9.25
N LEU A 140 -5.09 5.53 -9.29
CA LEU A 140 -5.22 4.30 -8.49
C LEU A 140 -4.51 4.52 -7.16
N VAL A 141 -5.25 4.34 -6.07
CA VAL A 141 -4.73 4.56 -4.70
C VAL A 141 -5.23 3.49 -3.73
N PRO A 142 -4.52 3.22 -2.63
CA PRO A 142 -5.06 2.45 -1.52
C PRO A 142 -6.18 3.23 -0.83
N ARG A 143 -7.35 2.63 -0.68
CA ARG A 143 -8.52 3.29 -0.07
C ARG A 143 -8.24 3.69 1.38
N GLU A 144 -7.75 2.76 2.18
CA GLU A 144 -7.56 2.89 3.62
C GLU A 144 -6.58 4.02 3.98
N VAL A 145 -5.59 4.24 3.10
CA VAL A 145 -4.57 5.29 3.29
C VAL A 145 -5.05 6.67 2.85
N THR A 146 -5.96 6.72 1.89
CA THR A 146 -6.33 7.98 1.22
C THR A 146 -7.75 8.46 1.54
N GLU A 147 -8.51 7.72 2.36
CA GLU A 147 -9.92 8.00 2.62
C GLU A 147 -10.17 9.41 3.19
N LEU A 148 -9.37 9.82 4.18
CA LEU A 148 -9.49 11.14 4.79
C LEU A 148 -9.20 12.27 3.79
N GLN A 149 -8.14 12.13 3.01
CA GLN A 149 -7.73 13.12 2.01
C GLN A 149 -8.71 13.19 0.85
N THR A 150 -9.23 12.07 0.38
CA THR A 150 -10.24 12.05 -0.69
C THR A 150 -11.52 12.74 -0.26
N ALA A 151 -11.97 12.49 0.98
CA ALA A 151 -13.11 13.17 1.57
C ALA A 151 -12.87 14.69 1.70
N ALA A 152 -11.72 15.10 2.24
CA ALA A 152 -11.34 16.50 2.42
C ALA A 152 -11.24 17.26 1.07
N TYR A 153 -10.85 16.58 0.00
CA TYR A 153 -10.77 17.17 -1.35
C TYR A 153 -12.08 17.06 -2.14
N GLY A 154 -13.13 16.45 -1.58
CA GLY A 154 -14.41 16.24 -2.24
C GLY A 154 -14.34 15.29 -3.43
N LEU A 155 -13.36 14.42 -3.46
CA LEU A 155 -13.15 13.44 -4.54
C LEU A 155 -14.12 12.25 -4.39
N ARG A 156 -14.25 11.48 -5.48
CA ARG A 156 -15.01 10.25 -5.50
C ARG A 156 -14.07 9.06 -5.58
N THR A 157 -14.27 8.12 -4.66
CA THR A 157 -13.53 6.87 -4.59
C THR A 157 -14.42 5.75 -5.10
N ILE A 158 -13.93 5.00 -6.10
CA ILE A 158 -14.66 3.92 -6.73
C ILE A 158 -13.83 2.64 -6.58
N PRO A 159 -14.33 1.61 -5.87
CA PRO A 159 -13.61 0.34 -5.72
C PRO A 159 -13.40 -0.34 -7.07
N LEU A 160 -12.27 -1.04 -7.20
CA LEU A 160 -12.01 -1.93 -8.31
C LEU A 160 -12.58 -3.32 -8.02
N ASP A 161 -13.38 -3.83 -8.95
CA ASP A 161 -13.89 -5.19 -8.94
C ASP A 161 -12.87 -6.14 -9.62
N GLU A 162 -11.74 -6.31 -8.93
CA GLU A 162 -10.62 -7.13 -9.39
C GLU A 162 -10.00 -7.88 -8.21
N PRO A 163 -9.72 -9.19 -8.32
CA PRO A 163 -9.12 -9.95 -7.21
C PRO A 163 -7.78 -9.37 -6.73
N TRP A 164 -6.99 -8.80 -7.64
CA TRP A 164 -5.70 -8.20 -7.32
C TRP A 164 -5.80 -6.82 -6.64
N ALA A 165 -6.98 -6.21 -6.61
CA ALA A 165 -7.22 -4.93 -5.95
C ALA A 165 -7.27 -5.09 -4.42
N GLU A 166 -7.66 -6.26 -3.92
CA GLU A 166 -7.54 -6.61 -2.51
C GLU A 166 -6.12 -7.11 -2.24
N ARG A 167 -5.38 -6.43 -1.37
CA ARG A 167 -4.00 -6.78 -1.03
C ARG A 167 -3.91 -7.09 0.45
N ARG A 168 -3.21 -8.16 0.78
CA ARG A 168 -2.91 -8.57 2.16
C ARG A 168 -1.43 -8.36 2.42
N PHE A 169 -1.13 -7.81 3.56
CA PHE A 169 0.24 -7.59 3.99
C PHE A 169 0.56 -8.45 5.19
N ILE A 170 1.80 -8.88 5.23
CA ILE A 170 2.37 -9.72 6.28
C ILE A 170 3.61 -9.07 6.85
N ILE A 171 3.87 -9.36 8.11
CA ILE A 171 5.13 -9.06 8.78
C ILE A 171 6.01 -10.29 8.59
N CYS A 172 7.17 -10.13 7.97
CA CYS A 172 8.14 -11.20 7.81
C CYS A 172 9.40 -10.95 8.64
N TYR A 173 9.99 -12.04 9.17
CA TYR A 173 11.22 -12.03 9.96
C TYR A 173 11.92 -13.40 9.81
N ARG A 174 13.20 -13.52 10.21
CA ARG A 174 13.96 -14.77 9.99
C ARG A 174 13.41 -15.94 10.78
N ASP A 175 13.31 -15.80 12.08
CA ASP A 175 12.64 -16.70 13.01
C ASP A 175 12.35 -15.94 14.33
N ALA A 176 11.35 -16.38 15.08
CA ALA A 176 10.91 -15.70 16.30
C ALA A 176 12.00 -15.67 17.38
N HIS A 177 12.89 -16.67 17.44
CA HIS A 177 13.95 -16.75 18.46
C HIS A 177 15.11 -15.81 18.15
N SER A 178 15.29 -15.42 16.89
CA SER A 178 16.35 -14.48 16.47
C SER A 178 15.98 -13.03 16.64
N LEU A 179 14.71 -12.72 16.93
CA LEU A 179 14.25 -11.34 17.16
C LEU A 179 14.79 -10.79 18.49
N SER A 180 15.27 -9.54 18.47
CA SER A 180 15.52 -8.82 19.73
C SER A 180 14.21 -8.63 20.49
N PRO A 181 14.24 -8.44 21.82
CA PRO A 181 13.02 -8.18 22.62
C PRO A 181 12.19 -7.00 22.05
N ALA A 182 12.83 -5.93 21.59
CA ALA A 182 12.16 -4.78 20.99
C ALA A 182 11.49 -5.14 19.66
N ALA A 183 12.17 -5.91 18.80
CA ALA A 183 11.61 -6.35 17.53
C ALA A 183 10.42 -7.33 17.74
N HIS A 184 10.51 -8.20 18.73
CA HIS A 184 9.43 -9.11 19.09
C HIS A 184 8.17 -8.34 19.55
N LEU A 185 8.33 -7.35 20.44
CA LEU A 185 7.24 -6.49 20.87
C LEU A 185 6.60 -5.73 19.70
N LEU A 186 7.41 -5.25 18.76
CA LEU A 186 6.90 -4.56 17.58
C LEU A 186 6.12 -5.52 16.66
N VAL A 187 6.60 -6.74 16.44
CA VAL A 187 5.88 -7.78 15.67
C VAL A 187 4.52 -8.07 16.30
N GLU A 188 4.47 -8.25 17.64
CA GLU A 188 3.21 -8.49 18.35
C GLU A 188 2.24 -7.31 18.21
N HIS A 189 2.74 -6.10 18.38
CA HIS A 189 1.94 -4.89 18.21
C HIS A 189 1.36 -4.76 16.79
N LEU A 190 2.20 -4.92 15.77
CA LEU A 190 1.75 -4.85 14.38
C LEU A 190 0.78 -5.98 14.03
N ALA A 191 1.04 -7.22 14.48
CA ALA A 191 0.14 -8.34 14.25
C ALA A 191 -1.24 -8.17 14.93
N SER A 192 -1.30 -7.45 16.06
CA SER A 192 -2.56 -7.12 16.71
C SER A 192 -3.45 -6.16 15.91
N GLN A 193 -2.91 -5.50 14.88
CA GLN A 193 -3.66 -4.64 13.97
C GLN A 193 -4.40 -5.42 12.86
N TRP A 194 -4.20 -6.74 12.81
CA TRP A 194 -4.92 -7.60 11.87
C TRP A 194 -6.40 -7.66 12.24
N ILE A 195 -7.26 -7.24 11.30
CA ILE A 195 -8.71 -7.41 11.36
C ILE A 195 -9.05 -8.39 10.25
N GLU A 196 -9.54 -9.57 10.60
CA GLU A 196 -10.12 -10.46 9.59
C GLU A 196 -11.25 -9.73 8.87
N SER A 197 -11.11 -9.54 7.57
CA SER A 197 -12.21 -9.04 6.75
C SER A 197 -13.31 -10.12 6.72
N PRO A 198 -14.57 -9.77 6.98
CA PRO A 198 -15.67 -10.70 6.98
C PRO A 198 -15.92 -11.33 5.61
#